data_f6166565f0e6b90e810fedda76cecd80
#
_entry.id   f6166565f0e6b90e810fedda76cecd80
#
_cell.length_a   1.000
_cell.length_b   1.000
_cell.length_c   1.000
_cell.angle_alpha   90.00
_cell.angle_beta   90.00
_cell.angle_gamma   90.00
#
_symmetry.space_group_name_H-M   'P 1'
#
loop_
_entity.id
_entity.type
_entity.pdbx_description
1 polymer ?
#
loop_
_entity_poly.entity_id
_entity_poly.type
_entity_poly.pdbx_seq_one_letter_code
_entity_poly.pdbx_strand_id
1 'polypeptide(L)'
;MQFRLNEIQQQVVDTLVKKYKDNKQPGRSDKAYTNGVSDTECKILESVFADLLPNQTISHAMVLVEFAPWVIHTDYTNNNDKRPANAILIPFKDEQSHTLVFNEECTVEGINLIEETFPDIDNHIGKEIYDQHLSHCRWETVRKVSIDEIYQWQRGTGVIWDRKKLHSSDNFKKNGVSVKIALTMFTEHVADQ
;
A
#
# COMPACT_ATOMS: atom_id res chain seq x y z
N MET A 1 -4.04 -3.92 9.66
CA MET A 1 -3.45 -4.96 10.56
C MET A 1 -2.01 -5.25 10.16
N GLN A 2 -1.09 -5.30 11.13
CA GLN A 2 0.32 -5.70 10.90
C GLN A 2 0.51 -7.19 11.24
N PHE A 3 1.38 -7.88 10.49
CA PHE A 3 1.73 -9.29 10.71
C PHE A 3 3.25 -9.50 10.56
N ARG A 4 3.74 -10.63 11.05
CA ARG A 4 5.15 -11.05 10.87
C ARG A 4 5.24 -12.16 9.83
N LEU A 5 6.27 -12.10 9.01
CA LEU A 5 6.57 -13.14 8.04
C LEU A 5 7.27 -14.32 8.74
N ASN A 6 6.89 -15.52 8.36
CA ASN A 6 7.69 -16.71 8.65
C ASN A 6 8.88 -16.80 7.67
N GLU A 7 9.78 -17.74 7.89
CA GLU A 7 11.00 -17.89 7.11
C GLU A 7 10.72 -18.13 5.61
N ILE A 8 9.73 -18.98 5.28
CA ILE A 8 9.37 -19.29 3.89
C ILE A 8 8.81 -18.04 3.19
N GLN A 9 7.91 -17.33 3.85
CA GLN A 9 7.34 -16.08 3.34
C GLN A 9 8.44 -15.06 3.06
N GLN A 10 9.38 -14.87 4.00
CA GLN A 10 10.50 -13.95 3.83
C GLN A 10 11.40 -14.34 2.66
N GLN A 11 11.72 -15.64 2.49
CA GLN A 11 12.54 -16.11 1.37
C GLN A 11 11.88 -15.86 0.01
N VAL A 12 10.57 -16.11 -0.09
CA VAL A 12 9.81 -15.84 -1.32
C VAL A 12 9.80 -14.35 -1.64
N VAL A 13 9.51 -13.49 -0.66
CA VAL A 13 9.53 -12.03 -0.83
C VAL A 13 10.92 -11.54 -1.27
N ASP A 14 11.98 -11.96 -0.60
CA ASP A 14 13.35 -11.58 -0.94
C ASP A 14 13.72 -11.99 -2.37
N THR A 15 13.29 -13.19 -2.79
CA THR A 15 13.55 -13.71 -4.15
C THR A 15 12.84 -12.86 -5.20
N LEU A 16 11.57 -12.56 -5.01
CA LEU A 16 10.78 -11.76 -5.95
C LEU A 16 11.29 -10.32 -6.02
N VAL A 17 11.54 -9.70 -4.88
CA VAL A 17 12.06 -8.32 -4.86
C VAL A 17 13.43 -8.25 -5.54
N LYS A 18 14.35 -9.17 -5.26
CA LYS A 18 15.65 -9.21 -5.95
C LYS A 18 15.53 -9.39 -7.46
N LYS A 19 14.58 -10.21 -7.92
CA LYS A 19 14.33 -10.46 -9.34
C LYS A 19 13.80 -9.22 -10.06
N TYR A 20 12.91 -8.47 -9.43
CA TYR A 20 12.12 -7.44 -10.11
C TYR A 20 12.52 -6.00 -9.81
N LYS A 21 13.19 -5.69 -8.69
CA LYS A 21 13.47 -4.31 -8.24
C LYS A 21 14.29 -3.46 -9.22
N ASP A 22 15.10 -4.10 -10.06
CA ASP A 22 15.98 -3.41 -11.02
C ASP A 22 15.40 -3.36 -12.46
N ASN A 23 14.25 -3.99 -12.69
CA ASN A 23 13.57 -4.01 -13.98
C ASN A 23 12.84 -2.68 -14.21
N LYS A 24 13.55 -1.67 -14.70
CA LYS A 24 12.93 -0.39 -15.04
C LYS A 24 12.03 -0.53 -16.26
N GLN A 25 10.74 -0.63 -16.05
CA GLN A 25 9.77 -0.44 -17.13
C GLN A 25 9.69 1.06 -17.46
N PRO A 26 9.83 1.48 -18.74
CA PRO A 26 9.73 2.89 -19.07
C PRO A 26 8.31 3.42 -18.83
N GLY A 27 8.21 4.48 -18.04
CA GLY A 27 7.21 5.48 -18.21
C GLY A 27 5.86 5.34 -17.52
N ARG A 28 5.79 5.33 -16.16
CA ARG A 28 4.48 5.62 -15.54
C ARG A 28 4.47 6.77 -14.54
N SER A 29 5.57 7.07 -13.90
CA SER A 29 5.65 8.17 -12.93
C SER A 29 7.10 8.50 -12.63
N ASP A 30 7.39 9.76 -12.39
CA ASP A 30 8.63 10.25 -11.78
C ASP A 30 8.71 9.93 -10.27
N LYS A 31 7.61 9.47 -9.66
CA LYS A 31 7.50 9.14 -8.23
C LYS A 31 7.83 7.69 -7.91
N ALA A 32 7.48 6.77 -8.78
CA ALA A 32 7.68 5.34 -8.58
C ALA A 32 7.67 4.57 -9.90
N TYR A 33 8.24 3.36 -9.88
CA TYR A 33 7.94 2.36 -10.89
C TYR A 33 7.50 1.06 -10.24
N THR A 34 6.68 0.31 -10.96
CA THR A 34 6.15 -0.97 -10.52
C THR A 34 6.51 -2.05 -11.52
N ASN A 35 6.95 -3.19 -11.03
CA ASN A 35 7.26 -4.37 -11.86
C ASN A 35 6.31 -5.49 -11.49
N GLY A 36 5.40 -5.82 -12.39
CA GLY A 36 4.44 -6.91 -12.19
C GLY A 36 5.11 -8.26 -11.98
N VAL A 37 4.62 -9.00 -11.01
CA VAL A 37 4.99 -10.38 -10.74
C VAL A 37 4.17 -11.28 -11.68
N SER A 38 4.75 -12.38 -12.18
CA SER A 38 4.06 -13.29 -13.10
C SER A 38 2.88 -14.02 -12.42
N ASP A 39 1.91 -14.46 -13.21
CA ASP A 39 0.74 -15.24 -12.71
C ASP A 39 1.16 -16.50 -11.97
N THR A 40 2.22 -17.18 -12.43
CA THR A 40 2.77 -18.36 -11.76
C THR A 40 3.31 -18.01 -10.37
N GLU A 41 3.99 -16.88 -10.24
CA GLU A 41 4.53 -16.43 -8.95
C GLU A 41 3.41 -15.87 -8.04
N CYS A 42 2.36 -15.28 -8.59
CA CYS A 42 1.15 -14.94 -7.83
C CYS A 42 0.53 -16.18 -7.17
N LYS A 43 0.46 -17.31 -7.86
CA LYS A 43 -0.01 -18.59 -7.28
C LYS A 43 0.91 -19.12 -6.18
N ILE A 44 2.21 -18.92 -6.29
CA ILE A 44 3.15 -19.24 -5.20
C ILE A 44 2.87 -18.36 -3.99
N LEU A 45 2.69 -17.05 -4.20
CA LEU A 45 2.32 -16.12 -3.14
C LEU A 45 0.99 -16.51 -2.49
N GLU A 46 -0.05 -16.86 -3.26
CA GLU A 46 -1.32 -17.35 -2.70
C GLU A 46 -1.11 -18.55 -1.77
N SER A 47 -0.32 -19.53 -2.19
CA SER A 47 -0.03 -20.70 -1.36
C SER A 47 0.74 -20.35 -0.09
N VAL A 48 1.73 -19.47 -0.19
CA VAL A 48 2.61 -19.10 0.92
C VAL A 48 1.91 -18.18 1.94
N PHE A 49 0.94 -17.38 1.50
CA PHE A 49 0.17 -16.45 2.32
C PHE A 49 -1.27 -16.91 2.58
N ALA A 50 -1.60 -18.19 2.31
CA ALA A 50 -2.96 -18.71 2.42
C ALA A 50 -3.62 -18.45 3.79
N ASP A 51 -2.87 -18.52 4.88
CA ASP A 51 -3.37 -18.27 6.23
C ASP A 51 -3.85 -16.83 6.44
N LEU A 52 -3.33 -15.88 5.65
CA LEU A 52 -3.69 -14.47 5.71
C LEU A 52 -4.81 -14.10 4.71
N LEU A 53 -5.15 -15.00 3.81
CA LEU A 53 -6.05 -14.75 2.68
C LEU A 53 -7.25 -15.70 2.65
N PRO A 54 -8.00 -15.86 3.75
CA PRO A 54 -9.16 -16.75 3.76
C PRO A 54 -10.19 -16.30 2.72
N ASN A 55 -10.58 -17.19 1.80
CA ASN A 55 -11.54 -16.92 0.72
C ASN A 55 -11.14 -15.76 -0.22
N GLN A 56 -9.85 -15.57 -0.42
CA GLN A 56 -9.32 -14.55 -1.33
C GLN A 56 -8.30 -15.16 -2.28
N THR A 57 -8.15 -14.55 -3.45
CA THR A 57 -7.08 -14.82 -4.41
C THR A 57 -6.27 -13.56 -4.65
N ILE A 58 -5.02 -13.71 -5.08
CA ILE A 58 -4.18 -12.57 -5.47
C ILE A 58 -4.53 -12.20 -6.92
N SER A 59 -5.19 -11.06 -7.11
CA SER A 59 -5.51 -10.56 -8.45
C SER A 59 -4.27 -10.11 -9.21
N HIS A 60 -3.32 -9.49 -8.52
CA HIS A 60 -2.00 -9.18 -9.03
C HIS A 60 -1.03 -8.84 -7.89
N ALA A 61 0.25 -8.99 -8.17
CA ALA A 61 1.32 -8.57 -7.29
C ALA A 61 2.38 -7.79 -8.07
N MET A 62 3.09 -6.91 -7.38
CA MET A 62 4.15 -6.10 -7.99
C MET A 62 5.26 -5.79 -6.99
N VAL A 63 6.46 -5.60 -7.51
CA VAL A 63 7.54 -4.96 -6.77
C VAL A 63 7.45 -3.46 -7.01
N LEU A 64 7.18 -2.72 -5.97
CA LEU A 64 7.06 -1.27 -5.94
C LEU A 64 8.42 -0.67 -5.56
N VAL A 65 8.89 0.30 -6.34
CA VAL A 65 10.09 1.10 -6.05
C VAL A 65 9.69 2.56 -6.06
N GLU A 66 9.64 3.18 -4.90
CA GLU A 66 9.18 4.57 -4.71
C GLU A 66 10.37 5.52 -4.55
N PHE A 67 10.35 6.62 -5.29
CA PHE A 67 11.32 7.71 -5.21
C PHE A 67 10.74 8.99 -4.59
N ALA A 68 9.42 9.10 -4.53
CA ALA A 68 8.72 10.19 -3.88
C ALA A 68 7.45 9.66 -3.20
N PRO A 69 7.00 10.30 -2.11
CA PRO A 69 5.85 9.83 -1.36
C PRO A 69 4.55 9.95 -2.18
N TRP A 70 3.70 8.94 -2.04
CA TRP A 70 2.34 8.97 -2.53
C TRP A 70 1.46 9.80 -1.61
N VAL A 71 0.64 10.65 -2.18
CA VAL A 71 -0.41 11.35 -1.45
C VAL A 71 -1.53 10.41 -1.03
N ILE A 72 -2.46 10.88 -0.21
CA ILE A 72 -3.63 10.10 0.23
C ILE A 72 -4.43 9.64 -0.99
N HIS A 73 -4.70 8.34 -1.07
CA HIS A 73 -5.44 7.69 -2.17
C HIS A 73 -6.07 6.37 -1.70
N THR A 74 -6.83 5.74 -2.58
CA THR A 74 -7.38 4.40 -2.43
C THR A 74 -6.83 3.49 -3.53
N ASP A 75 -6.70 2.20 -3.23
CA ASP A 75 -6.40 1.14 -4.21
C ASP A 75 -7.68 0.48 -4.77
N TYR A 76 -8.83 1.05 -4.43
CA TYR A 76 -10.09 0.54 -4.94
C TYR A 76 -10.20 0.80 -6.45
N THR A 77 -10.49 -0.25 -7.21
CA THR A 77 -10.77 -0.18 -8.65
C THR A 77 -12.22 -0.61 -8.87
N ASN A 78 -13.02 0.28 -9.44
CA ASN A 78 -14.41 -0.03 -9.78
C ASN A 78 -14.45 -0.81 -11.10
N ASN A 79 -14.23 -2.12 -11.01
CA ASN A 79 -14.46 -3.03 -12.12
C ASN A 79 -15.62 -3.96 -11.71
N ASN A 80 -16.73 -3.91 -12.42
CA ASN A 80 -17.98 -4.61 -12.08
C ASN A 80 -17.81 -6.11 -11.89
N ASP A 81 -16.77 -6.71 -12.49
CA ASP A 81 -16.48 -8.15 -12.41
C ASP A 81 -15.51 -8.51 -11.27
N LYS A 82 -15.01 -7.52 -10.53
CA LYS A 82 -14.01 -7.73 -9.48
C LYS A 82 -14.57 -7.37 -8.12
N ARG A 83 -14.26 -8.21 -7.13
CA ARG A 83 -14.59 -7.97 -5.71
C ARG A 83 -13.32 -7.63 -4.93
N PRO A 84 -12.81 -6.38 -5.02
CA PRO A 84 -11.59 -5.99 -4.33
C PRO A 84 -11.69 -6.30 -2.83
N ALA A 85 -10.66 -6.93 -2.28
CA ALA A 85 -10.60 -7.27 -0.87
C ALA A 85 -9.50 -6.45 -0.17
N ASN A 86 -8.27 -6.94 -0.17
CA ASN A 86 -7.19 -6.33 0.59
C ASN A 86 -6.03 -5.87 -0.30
N ALA A 87 -5.32 -4.85 0.18
CA ALA A 87 -3.96 -4.54 -0.22
C ALA A 87 -3.00 -5.02 0.87
N ILE A 88 -1.88 -5.59 0.45
CA ILE A 88 -0.83 -6.10 1.32
C ILE A 88 0.48 -5.46 0.87
N LEU A 89 1.24 -4.90 1.81
CA LEU A 89 2.54 -4.31 1.54
C LEU A 89 3.58 -4.93 2.47
N ILE A 90 4.68 -5.41 1.89
CA ILE A 90 5.78 -6.06 2.61
C ILE A 90 7.08 -5.32 2.29
N PRO A 91 7.63 -4.55 3.25
CA PRO A 91 8.89 -3.84 3.09
C PRO A 91 10.06 -4.79 2.84
N PHE A 92 10.93 -4.45 1.89
CA PHE A 92 12.14 -5.23 1.60
C PHE A 92 13.23 -5.08 2.66
N LYS A 93 13.31 -3.90 3.29
CA LYS A 93 14.30 -3.57 4.32
C LYS A 93 13.70 -2.62 5.36
N ASP A 94 14.39 -2.46 6.47
CA ASP A 94 14.07 -1.44 7.47
C ASP A 94 14.29 -0.05 6.89
N GLU A 95 13.33 0.85 7.08
CA GLU A 95 13.41 2.24 6.65
C GLU A 95 12.84 3.17 7.72
N GLN A 96 13.37 4.38 7.80
CA GLN A 96 12.78 5.49 8.57
C GLN A 96 11.56 6.06 7.82
N SER A 97 10.59 5.21 7.60
CA SER A 97 9.40 5.48 6.80
C SER A 97 8.20 4.72 7.33
N HIS A 98 7.01 5.22 7.00
CA HIS A 98 5.75 4.64 7.42
C HIS A 98 4.76 4.54 6.25
N THR A 99 3.76 3.69 6.41
CA THR A 99 2.51 3.71 5.67
C THR A 99 1.41 4.10 6.64
N LEU A 100 0.62 5.09 6.27
CA LEU A 100 -0.52 5.56 7.05
C LEU A 100 -1.80 5.01 6.41
N VAL A 101 -2.67 4.44 7.21
CA VAL A 101 -4.01 3.99 6.84
C VAL A 101 -5.02 4.83 7.60
N PHE A 102 -6.08 5.28 6.92
CA PHE A 102 -7.09 6.17 7.47
C PHE A 102 -8.40 5.42 7.74
N ASN A 103 -9.24 5.99 8.60
CA ASN A 103 -10.55 5.42 8.90
C ASN A 103 -11.51 5.51 7.71
N GLU A 104 -11.34 6.54 6.89
CA GLU A 104 -12.22 6.84 5.78
C GLU A 104 -12.04 5.85 4.64
N GLU A 105 -13.16 5.44 4.05
CA GLU A 105 -13.24 4.54 2.92
C GLU A 105 -13.71 5.30 1.67
N CYS A 106 -13.13 4.97 0.54
CA CYS A 106 -13.52 5.52 -0.76
C CYS A 106 -13.68 4.40 -1.78
N THR A 107 -14.83 4.37 -2.45
CA THR A 107 -15.13 3.44 -3.54
C THR A 107 -15.10 4.11 -4.91
N VAL A 108 -14.59 5.33 -4.98
CA VAL A 108 -14.46 6.09 -6.21
C VAL A 108 -12.99 6.11 -6.61
N GLU A 109 -12.72 5.73 -7.84
CA GLU A 109 -11.38 5.70 -8.40
C GLU A 109 -10.86 7.14 -8.61
N GLY A 110 -9.72 7.45 -8.02
CA GLY A 110 -9.01 8.72 -8.24
C GLY A 110 -8.73 9.55 -6.99
N ILE A 111 -7.59 10.21 -7.01
CA ILE A 111 -7.04 11.00 -5.89
C ILE A 111 -7.77 12.33 -5.70
N ASN A 112 -8.30 12.91 -6.76
CA ASN A 112 -8.83 14.29 -6.77
C ASN A 112 -10.20 14.46 -6.12
N LEU A 113 -10.84 13.35 -5.73
CA LEU A 113 -12.22 13.38 -5.22
C LEU A 113 -12.30 13.48 -3.69
N ILE A 114 -11.18 13.33 -2.95
CA ILE A 114 -11.23 13.35 -1.48
C ILE A 114 -11.73 14.70 -0.98
N GLU A 115 -11.25 15.80 -1.56
CA GLU A 115 -11.64 17.15 -1.15
C GLU A 115 -13.10 17.48 -1.46
N GLU A 116 -13.67 16.88 -2.51
CA GLU A 116 -15.06 17.08 -2.92
C GLU A 116 -16.01 16.09 -2.24
N THR A 117 -15.52 14.88 -1.92
CA THR A 117 -16.34 13.78 -1.42
C THR A 117 -16.49 13.80 0.10
N PHE A 118 -15.44 14.19 0.84
CA PHE A 118 -15.45 14.15 2.29
C PHE A 118 -15.61 15.55 2.89
N PRO A 119 -16.53 15.71 3.88
CA PRO A 119 -16.61 16.95 4.66
C PRO A 119 -15.37 17.11 5.55
N ASP A 120 -15.15 18.33 6.06
CA ASP A 120 -14.21 18.53 7.15
C ASP A 120 -14.69 17.79 8.40
N ILE A 121 -13.76 17.17 9.13
CA ILE A 121 -14.08 16.44 10.35
C ILE A 121 -13.47 17.13 11.58
N ASP A 122 -14.18 17.11 12.70
CA ASP A 122 -13.73 17.78 13.94
C ASP A 122 -12.46 17.14 14.52
N ASN A 123 -12.34 15.84 14.41
CA ASN A 123 -11.19 15.08 14.91
C ASN A 123 -10.17 14.75 13.79
N HIS A 124 -9.85 15.73 12.97
CA HIS A 124 -8.85 15.60 11.94
C HIS A 124 -7.42 15.48 12.49
N ILE A 125 -6.51 15.12 11.61
CA ILE A 125 -5.08 14.98 11.90
C ILE A 125 -4.51 16.32 12.39
N GLY A 126 -3.89 16.29 13.58
CA GLY A 126 -3.23 17.46 14.16
C GLY A 126 -2.00 17.89 13.38
N LYS A 127 -1.63 19.16 13.57
CA LYS A 127 -0.49 19.77 12.85
C LYS A 127 0.83 19.03 13.08
N GLU A 128 1.06 18.48 14.25
CA GLU A 128 2.29 17.75 14.58
C GLU A 128 2.45 16.49 13.68
N ILE A 129 1.42 15.67 13.60
CA ILE A 129 1.41 14.46 12.73
C ILE A 129 1.46 14.85 11.25
N TYR A 130 0.77 15.93 10.87
CA TYR A 130 0.88 16.45 9.52
C TYR A 130 2.33 16.83 9.17
N ASP A 131 2.96 17.63 10.00
CA ASP A 131 4.34 18.08 9.79
C ASP A 131 5.31 16.90 9.77
N GLN A 132 5.08 15.88 10.60
CA GLN A 132 5.95 14.71 10.71
C GLN A 132 5.79 13.76 9.51
N HIS A 133 4.57 13.44 9.11
CA HIS A 133 4.30 12.34 8.17
C HIS A 133 3.69 12.79 6.84
N LEU A 134 2.85 13.82 6.83
CA LEU A 134 1.96 14.13 5.71
C LEU A 134 2.23 15.47 5.04
N SER A 135 3.35 16.13 5.36
CA SER A 135 3.69 17.46 4.82
C SER A 135 3.88 17.51 3.29
N HIS A 136 3.83 16.39 2.60
CA HIS A 136 3.78 16.28 1.13
C HIS A 136 2.35 16.25 0.59
N CYS A 137 1.35 16.07 1.45
CA CYS A 137 -0.08 16.13 1.11
C CYS A 137 -0.60 17.56 1.29
N ARG A 138 -1.69 17.89 0.58
CA ARG A 138 -2.39 19.16 0.79
C ARG A 138 -3.08 19.14 2.15
N TRP A 139 -3.00 20.24 2.88
CA TRP A 139 -3.64 20.38 4.20
C TRP A 139 -5.17 20.22 4.11
N GLU A 140 -5.76 20.73 3.03
CA GLU A 140 -7.19 20.62 2.73
C GLU A 140 -7.67 19.17 2.62
N THR A 141 -6.83 18.29 2.08
CA THR A 141 -7.11 16.84 2.01
C THR A 141 -6.94 16.19 3.38
N VAL A 142 -5.87 16.54 4.10
CA VAL A 142 -5.55 15.93 5.41
C VAL A 142 -6.60 16.26 6.47
N ARG A 143 -7.25 17.42 6.41
CA ARG A 143 -8.34 17.81 7.31
C ARG A 143 -9.61 16.96 7.19
N LYS A 144 -9.71 16.15 6.16
CA LYS A 144 -10.90 15.34 5.85
C LYS A 144 -10.74 13.89 6.25
N VAL A 145 -9.62 13.54 6.85
CA VAL A 145 -9.30 12.15 7.22
C VAL A 145 -8.76 12.06 8.64
N SER A 146 -8.99 10.92 9.25
CA SER A 146 -8.46 10.55 10.57
C SER A 146 -7.61 9.29 10.46
N ILE A 147 -6.55 9.21 11.26
CA ILE A 147 -5.64 8.07 11.22
C ILE A 147 -6.28 6.88 11.94
N ASP A 148 -6.30 5.74 11.24
CA ASP A 148 -6.58 4.42 11.83
C ASP A 148 -5.28 3.82 12.38
N GLU A 149 -4.25 3.70 11.53
CA GLU A 149 -2.99 3.09 11.92
C GLU A 149 -1.80 3.73 11.18
N ILE A 150 -0.64 3.74 11.85
CA ILE A 150 0.67 4.14 11.29
C ILE A 150 1.60 2.94 11.37
N TYR A 151 2.00 2.42 10.21
CA TYR A 151 2.88 1.25 10.11
C TYR A 151 4.30 1.67 9.79
N GLN A 152 5.23 1.40 10.69
CA GLN A 152 6.65 1.57 10.38
C GLN A 152 7.13 0.51 9.40
N TRP A 153 7.94 0.91 8.42
CA TRP A 153 8.57 -0.01 7.47
C TRP A 153 9.67 -0.80 8.14
N GLN A 154 9.40 -2.07 8.38
CA GLN A 154 10.29 -2.99 9.05
C GLN A 154 10.40 -4.30 8.25
N ARG A 155 11.61 -4.74 7.94
CA ARG A 155 11.84 -6.02 7.27
C ARG A 155 11.31 -7.18 8.14
N GLY A 156 10.73 -8.18 7.50
CA GLY A 156 10.12 -9.32 8.18
C GLY A 156 8.72 -9.05 8.71
N THR A 157 8.15 -7.88 8.38
CA THR A 157 6.74 -7.56 8.66
C THR A 157 6.00 -7.26 7.38
N GLY A 158 4.69 -7.38 7.43
CA GLY A 158 3.79 -6.92 6.39
C GLY A 158 2.59 -6.23 7.00
N VAL A 159 1.91 -5.42 6.20
CA VAL A 159 0.67 -4.75 6.57
C VAL A 159 -0.42 -5.09 5.57
N ILE A 160 -1.63 -5.25 6.07
CA ILE A 160 -2.82 -5.58 5.28
C ILE A 160 -3.95 -4.63 5.67
N TRP A 161 -4.64 -4.07 4.67
CA TRP A 161 -5.81 -3.22 4.83
C TRP A 161 -6.83 -3.44 3.72
N ASP A 162 -8.09 -3.10 3.96
CA ASP A 162 -9.13 -3.11 2.93
C ASP A 162 -8.77 -2.10 1.83
N ARG A 163 -8.86 -2.49 0.58
CA ARG A 163 -8.54 -1.64 -0.59
C ARG A 163 -9.40 -0.39 -0.69
N LYS A 164 -10.55 -0.34 -0.01
CA LYS A 164 -11.39 0.85 0.08
C LYS A 164 -10.82 1.91 1.02
N LYS A 165 -10.00 1.52 2.02
CA LYS A 165 -9.42 2.46 2.95
C LYS A 165 -8.47 3.41 2.25
N LEU A 166 -8.60 4.69 2.58
CA LEU A 166 -7.61 5.68 2.20
C LEU A 166 -6.28 5.38 2.89
N HIS A 167 -5.20 5.58 2.17
CA HIS A 167 -3.86 5.38 2.72
C HIS A 167 -2.85 6.30 2.03
N SER A 168 -1.65 6.40 2.59
CA SER A 168 -0.57 7.26 2.10
C SER A 168 0.79 6.70 2.51
N SER A 169 1.83 6.98 1.73
CA SER A 169 3.20 6.97 2.27
C SER A 169 3.36 8.14 3.24
N ASP A 170 4.27 8.04 4.20
CA ASP A 170 4.74 9.23 4.90
C ASP A 170 5.70 10.07 4.02
N ASN A 171 6.05 11.25 4.49
CA ASN A 171 7.08 12.07 3.82
C ASN A 171 8.49 11.52 4.08
N PHE A 172 8.76 10.31 3.60
CA PHE A 172 10.03 9.60 3.81
C PHE A 172 11.26 10.36 3.30
N LYS A 173 11.10 11.25 2.34
CA LYS A 173 12.19 12.12 1.87
C LYS A 173 12.69 13.04 2.97
N LYS A 174 11.77 13.58 3.78
CA LYS A 174 12.10 14.41 4.94
C LYS A 174 12.88 13.61 5.99
N ASN A 175 12.67 12.30 6.06
CA ASN A 175 13.37 11.38 6.96
C ASN A 175 14.69 10.86 6.39
N GLY A 176 15.16 11.40 5.24
CA GLY A 176 16.43 11.03 4.62
C GLY A 176 16.38 9.73 3.79
N VAL A 177 15.19 9.14 3.60
CA VAL A 177 15.03 7.94 2.79
C VAL A 177 14.99 8.33 1.31
N SER A 178 15.92 7.82 0.52
CA SER A 178 16.02 8.15 -0.91
C SER A 178 15.12 7.28 -1.78
N VAL A 179 14.91 6.01 -1.39
CA VAL A 179 14.10 5.05 -2.12
C VAL A 179 13.51 4.02 -1.15
N LYS A 180 12.25 3.67 -1.38
CA LYS A 180 11.54 2.59 -0.69
C LYS A 180 11.29 1.45 -1.66
N ILE A 181 11.42 0.21 -1.20
CA ILE A 181 11.16 -0.97 -2.02
C ILE A 181 10.27 -1.93 -1.22
N ALA A 182 9.18 -2.37 -1.82
CA ALA A 182 8.25 -3.32 -1.23
C ALA A 182 7.72 -4.32 -2.27
N LEU A 183 7.30 -5.48 -1.80
CA LEU A 183 6.35 -6.32 -2.51
C LEU A 183 4.94 -5.84 -2.13
N THR A 184 4.12 -5.55 -3.12
CA THR A 184 2.71 -5.19 -2.92
C THR A 184 1.84 -6.25 -3.60
N MET A 185 0.79 -6.70 -2.93
CA MET A 185 -0.18 -7.67 -3.43
C MET A 185 -1.58 -7.10 -3.28
N PHE A 186 -2.43 -7.33 -4.28
CA PHE A 186 -3.83 -6.96 -4.27
C PHE A 186 -4.68 -8.23 -4.39
N THR A 187 -5.68 -8.33 -3.53
CA THR A 187 -6.53 -9.51 -3.45
C THR A 187 -7.97 -9.20 -3.86
N GLU A 188 -8.69 -10.27 -4.21
CA GLU A 188 -10.10 -10.25 -4.54
C GLU A 188 -10.80 -11.40 -3.80
N HIS A 189 -12.06 -11.19 -3.40
CA HIS A 189 -12.87 -12.26 -2.86
C HIS A 189 -13.15 -13.34 -3.92
N VAL A 190 -13.00 -14.59 -3.55
CA VAL A 190 -13.44 -15.71 -4.39
C VAL A 190 -14.96 -15.61 -4.59
N ALA A 191 -15.42 -15.75 -5.83
CA ALA A 191 -16.86 -15.79 -6.08
C ALA A 191 -17.48 -16.99 -5.33
N ASP A 192 -18.62 -16.75 -4.69
CA ASP A 192 -19.40 -17.84 -4.10
C ASP A 192 -19.75 -18.84 -5.21
N GLN A 193 -19.35 -20.11 -5.02
CA GLN A 193 -19.66 -21.21 -5.95
C GLN A 193 -21.11 -21.61 -5.81
#